data_9f8fdfa1330d985ae9a134fcee4c2b08
#
_entry.id   9f8fdfa1330d985ae9a134fcee4c2b08
#
_cell.length_a   1.000
_cell.length_b   1.000
_cell.length_c   1.000
_cell.angle_alpha   90.00
_cell.angle_beta   90.00
_cell.angle_gamma   90.00
#
_symmetry.space_group_name_H-M   'P 1'
#
loop_
_entity.id
_entity.type
_entity.pdbx_description
1 polymer ?
#
loop_
_entity_poly.entity_id
_entity_poly.type
_entity_poly.pdbx_seq_one_letter_code
_entity_poly.pdbx_strand_id
1 'polypeptide(L)'
;LVRSRGLGDVYKRQITDTNNLFVALEFSEKAREEGLQPIIGCQLSIDMQDAVEDRRGGNNLSKLPSIVLLAADAEGYERLVDLISRAYLDGEGSGHAVNIAKSWLEEASNAGLIALTGASGGPVDMALKEGHAAQARSRLLALKDIFGDRLYIELQRQGNFDRAHERRMIALAYEHDIPLVATNEAFFPSRSDYEAHDAL
;
A
#
# COMPACT_ATOMS: atom_id res chain seq x y z
N LEU A 1 -2.86 16.83 12.91
CA LEU A 1 -3.34 15.63 13.64
C LEU A 1 -4.87 15.64 13.70
N VAL A 2 -5.52 14.76 12.95
CA VAL A 2 -6.97 14.63 12.95
C VAL A 2 -7.40 14.02 14.28
N ARG A 3 -8.09 14.77 15.14
CA ARG A 3 -8.76 14.20 16.31
C ARG A 3 -9.90 13.29 15.86
N SER A 4 -9.73 11.98 15.97
CA SER A 4 -10.85 11.04 15.80
C SER A 4 -11.79 11.20 17.00
N ARG A 5 -12.88 11.94 16.83
CA ARG A 5 -13.95 11.97 17.80
C ARG A 5 -14.80 10.69 17.61
N GLY A 6 -14.88 9.85 18.65
CA GLY A 6 -15.98 8.90 18.79
C GLY A 6 -15.71 7.40 18.75
N LEU A 7 -14.47 6.95 18.65
CA LEU A 7 -14.12 5.54 18.86
C LEU A 7 -13.14 5.50 20.00
N GLY A 8 -13.51 4.97 21.15
CA GLY A 8 -12.70 4.74 22.34
C GLY A 8 -11.22 5.15 22.30
N ASP A 9 -10.46 4.92 23.32
CA ASP A 9 -9.06 5.34 23.40
C ASP A 9 -8.24 4.88 22.18
N VAL A 10 -7.95 5.81 21.25
CA VAL A 10 -7.09 5.53 20.10
C VAL A 10 -5.66 5.73 20.54
N TYR A 11 -4.94 4.62 20.74
CA TYR A 11 -3.53 4.65 21.18
C TYR A 11 -2.53 4.63 20.03
N LYS A 12 -2.97 4.47 18.78
CA LYS A 12 -2.11 4.31 17.60
C LYS A 12 -2.61 5.15 16.43
N ARG A 13 -1.67 5.68 15.65
CA ARG A 13 -1.96 6.40 14.41
C ARG A 13 -0.96 5.99 13.34
N GLN A 14 -1.44 5.84 12.12
CA GLN A 14 -0.65 5.45 10.97
C GLN A 14 -0.52 6.60 9.98
N ILE A 15 0.65 6.71 9.35
CA ILE A 15 0.88 7.52 8.16
C ILE A 15 1.46 6.65 7.05
N THR A 16 0.96 6.82 5.82
CA THR A 16 1.38 6.05 4.65
C THR A 16 1.32 6.95 3.41
N ASP A 17 2.26 7.88 3.32
CA ASP A 17 2.39 8.76 2.16
C ASP A 17 2.80 7.95 0.91
N THR A 18 2.47 8.47 -0.27
CA THR A 18 2.77 7.77 -1.53
C THR A 18 4.20 8.02 -1.97
N ASN A 19 4.98 6.95 -2.07
CA ASN A 19 6.36 6.91 -2.53
C ASN A 19 7.33 7.82 -1.75
N ASN A 20 7.02 8.21 -0.53
CA ASN A 20 7.91 9.04 0.30
C ASN A 20 7.66 8.86 1.81
N LEU A 21 8.59 9.40 2.62
CA LEU A 21 8.54 9.44 4.09
C LEU A 21 8.76 10.86 4.63
N PHE A 22 8.42 11.90 3.85
CA PHE A 22 8.79 13.28 4.19
C PHE A 22 8.20 13.74 5.52
N VAL A 23 6.99 13.32 5.87
CA VAL A 23 6.30 13.74 7.09
C VAL A 23 6.51 12.75 8.24
N ALA A 24 7.21 11.64 8.04
CA ALA A 24 7.34 10.56 9.02
C ALA A 24 7.93 11.01 10.36
N LEU A 25 8.98 11.85 10.34
CA LEU A 25 9.63 12.36 11.57
C LEU A 25 8.68 13.28 12.33
N GLU A 26 8.17 14.32 11.68
CA GLU A 26 7.26 15.28 12.30
C GLU A 26 6.00 14.59 12.85
N PHE A 27 5.44 13.65 12.09
CA PHE A 27 4.30 12.84 12.51
C PHE A 27 4.63 12.03 13.78
N SER A 28 5.82 11.39 13.83
CA SER A 28 6.25 10.58 14.97
C SER A 28 6.41 11.41 16.24
N GLU A 29 7.00 12.60 16.13
CA GLU A 29 7.18 13.51 17.25
C GLU A 29 5.83 13.98 17.79
N LYS A 30 4.97 14.51 16.93
CA LYS A 30 3.64 15.01 17.32
C LYS A 30 2.74 13.90 17.87
N ALA A 31 2.79 12.68 17.30
CA ALA A 31 2.02 11.56 17.83
C ALA A 31 2.45 11.19 19.25
N ARG A 32 3.77 11.16 19.52
CA ARG A 32 4.30 10.87 20.85
C ARG A 32 3.96 11.95 21.88
N GLU A 33 4.00 13.23 21.49
CA GLU A 33 3.58 14.35 22.34
C GLU A 33 2.12 14.21 22.79
N GLU A 34 1.25 13.67 21.94
CA GLU A 34 -0.16 13.39 22.22
C GLU A 34 -0.39 12.03 22.90
N GLY A 35 0.67 11.31 23.27
CA GLY A 35 0.58 9.98 23.90
C GLY A 35 0.15 8.87 22.96
N LEU A 36 0.31 9.04 21.63
CA LEU A 36 -0.05 8.06 20.61
C LEU A 36 1.18 7.30 20.12
N GLN A 37 1.02 6.03 19.83
CA GLN A 37 2.06 5.27 19.14
C GLN A 37 1.98 5.55 17.63
N PRO A 38 3.03 6.14 17.02
CA PRO A 38 3.10 6.30 15.57
C PRO A 38 3.35 4.95 14.89
N ILE A 39 2.67 4.73 13.76
CA ILE A 39 2.96 3.65 12.82
C ILE A 39 3.40 4.30 11.52
N ILE A 40 4.63 4.03 11.12
CA ILE A 40 5.22 4.58 9.90
C ILE A 40 5.14 3.54 8.80
N GLY A 41 4.67 3.99 7.64
CA GLY A 41 4.61 3.19 6.43
C GLY A 41 4.70 4.06 5.18
N CYS A 42 4.62 3.41 4.04
CA CYS A 42 4.59 4.06 2.75
C CYS A 42 3.71 3.27 1.79
N GLN A 43 2.92 3.96 0.98
CA GLN A 43 2.25 3.37 -0.17
C GLN A 43 3.22 3.42 -1.35
N LEU A 44 3.71 2.28 -1.80
CA LEU A 44 4.71 2.17 -2.86
C LEU A 44 4.09 1.66 -4.15
N SER A 45 4.32 2.40 -5.24
CA SER A 45 4.05 1.89 -6.58
C SER A 45 4.96 0.69 -6.86
N ILE A 46 4.42 -0.39 -7.42
CA ILE A 46 5.15 -1.64 -7.62
C ILE A 46 4.99 -2.16 -9.04
N ASP A 47 6.11 -2.50 -9.68
CA ASP A 47 6.13 -3.32 -10.89
C ASP A 47 6.15 -4.80 -10.48
N MET A 48 5.04 -5.50 -10.75
CA MET A 48 4.90 -6.94 -10.45
C MET A 48 5.72 -7.81 -11.37
N GLN A 49 6.32 -7.24 -12.43
CA GLN A 49 7.16 -7.94 -13.41
C GLN A 49 6.45 -9.18 -14.02
N ASP A 50 5.14 -9.04 -14.26
CA ASP A 50 4.39 -10.09 -14.94
C ASP A 50 4.93 -10.34 -16.35
N ALA A 51 4.80 -11.57 -16.85
CA ALA A 51 5.27 -11.94 -18.18
C ALA A 51 4.69 -11.05 -19.28
N VAL A 52 5.48 -10.77 -20.30
CA VAL A 52 5.40 -9.73 -21.33
C VAL A 52 4.10 -9.63 -22.16
N GLU A 53 3.07 -10.42 -21.91
CA GLU A 53 1.85 -10.40 -22.71
C GLU A 53 1.07 -9.07 -22.67
N ASP A 54 1.20 -8.29 -21.59
CA ASP A 54 0.48 -7.02 -21.43
C ASP A 54 1.22 -5.77 -21.96
N ARG A 55 2.48 -5.90 -22.42
CA ARG A 55 3.24 -4.75 -22.94
C ARG A 55 2.92 -4.35 -24.38
N ARG A 56 1.97 -5.02 -25.07
CA ARG A 56 1.61 -4.73 -26.47
C ARG A 56 0.50 -3.71 -26.68
N GLY A 57 -0.09 -3.20 -25.61
CA GLY A 57 -1.05 -2.08 -25.68
C GLY A 57 -0.32 -0.75 -25.52
N GLY A 58 -0.10 -0.04 -26.67
CA GLY A 58 0.66 1.19 -26.79
C GLY A 58 0.50 2.20 -25.66
N ASN A 59 1.56 2.94 -25.41
CA ASN A 59 1.69 4.29 -24.78
C ASN A 59 0.68 4.71 -23.69
N ASN A 60 -0.06 3.78 -23.07
CA ASN A 60 -0.75 3.98 -21.82
C ASN A 60 0.28 3.78 -20.70
N LEU A 61 0.72 4.89 -20.12
CA LEU A 61 1.26 4.94 -18.75
C LEU A 61 0.14 4.45 -17.82
N SER A 62 -0.22 3.17 -17.90
CA SER A 62 -1.15 2.55 -16.96
C SER A 62 -0.53 2.76 -15.58
N LYS A 63 -1.27 3.44 -14.72
CA LYS A 63 -0.87 3.70 -13.34
C LYS A 63 -0.45 2.38 -12.74
N LEU A 64 0.82 2.25 -12.35
CA LEU A 64 1.31 1.05 -11.67
C LEU A 64 0.47 0.78 -10.42
N PRO A 65 0.21 -0.48 -10.10
CA PRO A 65 -0.43 -0.82 -8.84
C PRO A 65 0.43 -0.40 -7.66
N SER A 66 -0.16 -0.29 -6.49
CA SER A 66 0.54 0.06 -5.26
C SER A 66 0.25 -0.92 -4.14
N ILE A 67 1.24 -1.13 -3.27
CA ILE A 67 1.11 -1.85 -2.00
C ILE A 67 1.44 -0.92 -0.85
N VAL A 68 0.93 -1.23 0.34
CA VAL A 68 1.28 -0.48 1.55
C VAL A 68 2.25 -1.32 2.37
N LEU A 69 3.41 -0.74 2.71
CA LEU A 69 4.38 -1.35 3.60
C LEU A 69 4.44 -0.56 4.91
N LEU A 70 4.31 -1.26 6.05
CA LEU A 70 4.38 -0.69 7.38
C LEU A 70 5.63 -1.21 8.09
N ALA A 71 6.37 -0.33 8.73
CA ALA A 71 7.50 -0.70 9.58
C ALA A 71 6.98 -1.23 10.93
N ALA A 72 7.26 -2.49 11.23
CA ALA A 72 6.94 -3.11 12.50
C ALA A 72 8.00 -2.82 13.57
N ASP A 73 9.25 -2.59 13.15
CA ASP A 73 10.41 -2.31 13.97
C ASP A 73 11.45 -1.44 13.23
N ALA A 74 12.61 -1.25 13.84
CA ALA A 74 13.69 -0.45 13.27
C ALA A 74 14.26 -1.04 11.97
N GLU A 75 14.41 -2.38 11.89
CA GLU A 75 14.90 -3.06 10.68
C GLU A 75 13.92 -2.84 9.51
N GLY A 76 12.62 -2.95 9.78
CA GLY A 76 11.58 -2.65 8.78
C GLY A 76 11.60 -1.19 8.33
N TYR A 77 11.87 -0.25 9.22
CA TYR A 77 12.00 1.15 8.84
C TYR A 77 13.22 1.41 7.95
N GLU A 78 14.38 0.84 8.29
CA GLU A 78 15.59 0.92 7.46
C GLU A 78 15.36 0.29 6.08
N ARG A 79 14.69 -0.85 6.04
CA ARG A 79 14.32 -1.50 4.79
C ARG A 79 13.38 -0.66 3.93
N LEU A 80 12.41 0.01 4.55
CA LEU A 80 11.50 0.92 3.86
C LEU A 80 12.23 2.12 3.25
N VAL A 81 13.17 2.71 3.99
CA VAL A 81 14.04 3.81 3.52
C VAL A 81 14.89 3.35 2.34
N ASP A 82 15.48 2.14 2.41
CA ASP A 82 16.29 1.56 1.34
C ASP A 82 15.48 1.38 0.04
N LEU A 83 14.29 0.78 0.14
CA LEU A 83 13.40 0.58 -1.01
C LEU A 83 13.01 1.91 -1.69
N ILE A 84 12.65 2.92 -0.88
CA ILE A 84 12.28 4.24 -1.41
C ILE A 84 13.49 4.92 -2.05
N SER A 85 14.64 4.90 -1.39
CA SER A 85 15.88 5.51 -1.92
C SER A 85 16.28 4.89 -3.25
N ARG A 86 16.24 3.56 -3.33
CA ARG A 86 16.52 2.83 -4.58
C ARG A 86 15.54 3.19 -5.68
N ALA A 87 14.23 3.31 -5.35
CA ALA A 87 13.19 3.67 -6.32
C ALA A 87 13.43 5.05 -6.95
N TYR A 88 13.93 6.02 -6.17
CA TYR A 88 14.30 7.33 -6.70
C TYR A 88 15.59 7.29 -7.51
N LEU A 89 16.63 6.61 -7.02
CA LEU A 89 17.92 6.56 -7.69
C LEU A 89 17.87 5.79 -9.02
N ASP A 90 17.20 4.64 -9.06
CA ASP A 90 17.06 3.83 -10.26
C ASP A 90 16.04 4.43 -11.26
N GLY A 91 15.10 5.26 -10.77
CA GLY A 91 14.14 6.00 -11.59
C GLY A 91 14.72 7.23 -12.28
N GLU A 92 15.81 7.81 -11.78
CA GLU A 92 16.48 8.96 -12.38
C GLU A 92 17.08 8.60 -13.74
N GLY A 93 16.54 9.19 -14.80
CA GLY A 93 17.00 9.01 -16.18
C GLY A 93 16.21 8.00 -17.03
N SER A 94 15.32 7.23 -16.45
CA SER A 94 14.46 6.28 -17.19
C SER A 94 13.16 6.90 -17.71
N GLY A 95 12.77 8.10 -17.22
CA GLY A 95 11.48 8.72 -17.52
C GLY A 95 10.27 7.97 -16.92
N HIS A 96 10.52 7.02 -16.02
CA HIS A 96 9.51 6.21 -15.37
C HIS A 96 9.11 6.84 -14.04
N ALA A 97 7.84 6.66 -13.65
CA ALA A 97 7.38 7.06 -12.33
C ALA A 97 8.13 6.28 -11.22
N VAL A 98 8.35 6.91 -10.06
CA VAL A 98 8.98 6.27 -8.90
C VAL A 98 8.22 4.99 -8.54
N ASN A 99 8.87 3.85 -8.55
CA ASN A 99 8.30 2.56 -8.22
C ASN A 99 9.38 1.57 -7.75
N ILE A 100 8.95 0.53 -7.04
CA ILE A 100 9.80 -0.61 -6.70
C ILE A 100 9.51 -1.78 -7.64
N ALA A 101 10.50 -2.63 -7.86
CA ALA A 101 10.31 -3.90 -8.55
C ALA A 101 10.00 -5.01 -7.54
N LYS A 102 9.13 -5.95 -7.90
CA LYS A 102 8.83 -7.14 -7.07
C LYS A 102 10.11 -7.90 -6.70
N SER A 103 11.05 -8.04 -7.65
CA SER A 103 12.33 -8.71 -7.42
C SER A 103 13.15 -8.10 -6.26
N TRP A 104 13.05 -6.79 -6.01
CA TRP A 104 13.74 -6.16 -4.89
C TRP A 104 13.23 -6.63 -3.52
N LEU A 105 11.95 -7.00 -3.44
CA LEU A 105 11.36 -7.60 -2.25
C LEU A 105 11.79 -9.07 -2.08
N GLU A 106 12.15 -9.75 -3.17
CA GLU A 106 12.64 -11.13 -3.18
C GLU A 106 14.15 -11.21 -2.86
N GLU A 107 14.93 -10.18 -3.20
CA GLU A 107 16.39 -10.13 -3.05
C GLU A 107 16.87 -10.02 -1.59
N ALA A 108 16.08 -9.46 -0.70
CA ALA A 108 16.50 -9.15 0.66
C ALA A 108 15.40 -9.43 1.70
N SER A 109 15.81 -9.53 2.97
CA SER A 109 14.88 -9.72 4.09
C SER A 109 13.87 -8.57 4.20
N ASN A 110 12.61 -8.93 4.40
CA ASN A 110 11.54 -8.01 4.73
C ASN A 110 10.97 -8.31 6.13
N ALA A 111 11.78 -8.88 7.03
CA ALA A 111 11.33 -9.39 8.34
C ALA A 111 10.59 -8.35 9.18
N GLY A 112 11.09 -7.11 9.19
CA GLY A 112 10.50 -5.99 9.91
C GLY A 112 9.36 -5.25 9.16
N LEU A 113 8.88 -5.77 8.00
CA LEU A 113 7.81 -5.15 7.23
C LEU A 113 6.51 -5.94 7.32
N ILE A 114 5.39 -5.23 7.46
CA ILE A 114 4.03 -5.73 7.26
C ILE A 114 3.54 -5.17 5.92
N ALA A 115 2.92 -6.02 5.09
CA ALA A 115 2.41 -5.64 3.79
C ALA A 115 0.88 -5.69 3.73
N LEU A 116 0.27 -4.63 3.17
CA LEU A 116 -1.15 -4.61 2.80
C LEU A 116 -1.25 -4.60 1.27
N THR A 117 -2.26 -5.26 0.73
CA THR A 117 -2.39 -5.46 -0.73
C THR A 117 -2.71 -4.18 -1.52
N GLY A 118 -2.87 -3.02 -0.89
CA GLY A 118 -3.09 -1.72 -1.57
C GLY A 118 -4.52 -1.48 -2.02
N ALA A 119 -5.48 -2.24 -1.48
CA ALA A 119 -6.91 -2.11 -1.75
C ALA A 119 -7.21 -1.87 -3.25
N SER A 120 -8.06 -0.91 -3.57
CA SER A 120 -8.55 -0.69 -4.95
C SER A 120 -7.47 -0.33 -5.98
N GLY A 121 -6.31 0.15 -5.52
CA GLY A 121 -5.12 0.46 -6.32
C GLY A 121 -4.07 -0.65 -6.29
N GLY A 122 -4.33 -1.73 -5.57
CA GLY A 122 -3.38 -2.83 -5.40
C GLY A 122 -3.32 -3.78 -6.58
N PRO A 123 -2.21 -4.55 -6.70
CA PRO A 123 -1.97 -5.43 -7.83
C PRO A 123 -3.00 -6.56 -7.98
N VAL A 124 -3.58 -7.01 -6.87
CA VAL A 124 -4.60 -8.07 -6.84
C VAL A 124 -5.96 -7.52 -7.26
N ASP A 125 -6.37 -6.40 -6.64
CA ASP A 125 -7.66 -5.74 -6.91
C ASP A 125 -7.76 -5.28 -8.37
N MET A 126 -6.71 -4.64 -8.90
CA MET A 126 -6.68 -4.18 -10.28
C MET A 126 -6.87 -5.34 -11.26
N ALA A 127 -6.13 -6.44 -11.10
CA ALA A 127 -6.26 -7.62 -11.95
C ALA A 127 -7.67 -8.24 -11.88
N LEU A 128 -8.28 -8.30 -10.68
CA LEU A 128 -9.66 -8.80 -10.53
C LEU A 128 -10.69 -7.87 -11.19
N LYS A 129 -10.52 -6.56 -11.12
CA LYS A 129 -11.41 -5.58 -11.78
C LYS A 129 -11.37 -5.71 -13.29
N GLU A 130 -10.19 -5.99 -13.83
CA GLU A 130 -9.96 -6.22 -15.27
C GLU A 130 -10.42 -7.61 -15.73
N GLY A 131 -10.88 -8.47 -14.82
CA GLY A 131 -11.33 -9.83 -15.13
C GLY A 131 -10.22 -10.89 -15.18
N HIS A 132 -8.99 -10.52 -14.82
CA HIS A 132 -7.80 -11.37 -14.88
C HIS A 132 -7.62 -12.16 -13.57
N ALA A 133 -8.56 -13.05 -13.24
CA ALA A 133 -8.58 -13.78 -11.96
C ALA A 133 -7.33 -14.65 -11.73
N ALA A 134 -6.79 -15.28 -12.77
CA ALA A 134 -5.56 -16.08 -12.66
C ALA A 134 -4.34 -15.21 -12.30
N GLN A 135 -4.23 -14.04 -12.91
CA GLN A 135 -3.17 -13.08 -12.63
C GLN A 135 -3.29 -12.51 -11.20
N ALA A 136 -4.51 -12.14 -10.77
CA ALA A 136 -4.77 -11.70 -9.41
C ALA A 136 -4.30 -12.73 -8.38
N ARG A 137 -4.64 -14.01 -8.60
CA ARG A 137 -4.19 -15.13 -7.75
C ARG A 137 -2.68 -15.28 -7.76
N SER A 138 -2.04 -15.23 -8.93
CA SER A 138 -0.58 -15.33 -9.06
C SER A 138 0.14 -14.21 -8.29
N ARG A 139 -0.34 -12.96 -8.42
CA ARG A 139 0.21 -11.80 -7.70
C ARG A 139 0.03 -11.93 -6.19
N LEU A 140 -1.15 -12.39 -5.74
CA LEU A 140 -1.41 -12.62 -4.32
C LEU A 140 -0.48 -13.67 -3.72
N LEU A 141 -0.28 -14.78 -4.42
CA LEU A 141 0.62 -15.85 -3.96
C LEU A 141 2.08 -15.39 -3.93
N ALA A 142 2.53 -14.62 -4.93
CA ALA A 142 3.86 -14.04 -4.92
C ALA A 142 4.08 -13.11 -3.71
N LEU A 143 3.11 -12.27 -3.38
CA LEU A 143 3.18 -11.45 -2.16
C LEU A 143 3.15 -12.29 -0.88
N LYS A 144 2.37 -13.38 -0.86
CA LYS A 144 2.34 -14.31 0.27
C LYS A 144 3.68 -15.02 0.47
N ASP A 145 4.33 -15.42 -0.60
CA ASP A 145 5.66 -16.05 -0.55
C ASP A 145 6.73 -15.09 0.02
N ILE A 146 6.62 -13.79 -0.30
CA ILE A 146 7.54 -12.75 0.19
C ILE A 146 7.30 -12.39 1.65
N PHE A 147 6.04 -12.18 2.07
CA PHE A 147 5.71 -11.62 3.38
C PHE A 147 5.19 -12.66 4.39
N GLY A 148 4.77 -13.84 3.95
CA GLY A 148 4.25 -14.91 4.81
C GLY A 148 3.02 -14.46 5.61
N ASP A 149 3.09 -14.61 6.92
CA ASP A 149 2.07 -14.23 7.90
C ASP A 149 1.94 -12.71 8.13
N ARG A 150 2.84 -11.93 7.55
CA ARG A 150 2.82 -10.45 7.58
C ARG A 150 2.12 -9.83 6.37
N LEU A 151 1.51 -10.62 5.48
CA LEU A 151 0.65 -10.13 4.41
C LEU A 151 -0.81 -10.03 4.89
N TYR A 152 -1.47 -8.91 4.57
CA TYR A 152 -2.89 -8.68 4.82
C TYR A 152 -3.59 -8.26 3.53
N ILE A 153 -4.75 -8.84 3.26
CA ILE A 153 -5.64 -8.33 2.22
C ILE A 153 -6.39 -7.12 2.78
N GLU A 154 -6.21 -5.99 2.10
CA GLU A 154 -6.78 -4.71 2.50
C GLU A 154 -8.15 -4.51 1.85
N LEU A 155 -9.15 -4.19 2.66
CA LEU A 155 -10.50 -3.86 2.23
C LEU A 155 -10.82 -2.40 2.54
N GLN A 156 -11.33 -1.69 1.53
CA GLN A 156 -11.78 -0.30 1.68
C GLN A 156 -13.21 -0.15 1.14
N ARG A 157 -14.03 0.63 1.84
CA ARG A 157 -15.40 0.95 1.43
C ARG A 157 -15.54 2.45 1.24
N GLN A 158 -15.19 2.92 0.06
CA GLN A 158 -15.28 4.33 -0.31
C GLN A 158 -16.18 4.51 -1.53
N GLY A 159 -16.92 5.62 -1.59
CA GLY A 159 -17.67 6.03 -2.77
C GLY A 159 -18.54 4.93 -3.38
N ASN A 160 -18.28 4.61 -4.64
CA ASN A 160 -19.00 3.56 -5.40
C ASN A 160 -18.46 2.16 -5.08
N PHE A 161 -18.64 1.72 -3.86
CA PHE A 161 -18.22 0.44 -3.36
C PHE A 161 -18.92 -0.74 -4.07
N ASP A 162 -18.13 -1.67 -4.64
CA ASP A 162 -18.62 -2.89 -5.30
C ASP A 162 -18.60 -4.09 -4.34
N ARG A 163 -19.78 -4.48 -3.87
CA ARG A 163 -19.94 -5.66 -3.00
C ARG A 163 -19.55 -6.98 -3.66
N ALA A 164 -19.70 -7.10 -4.98
CA ALA A 164 -19.36 -8.33 -5.69
C ALA A 164 -17.84 -8.48 -5.77
N HIS A 165 -17.13 -7.37 -5.99
CA HIS A 165 -15.67 -7.34 -5.96
C HIS A 165 -15.13 -7.66 -4.55
N GLU A 166 -15.66 -7.04 -3.50
CA GLU A 166 -15.27 -7.32 -2.11
C GLU A 166 -15.43 -8.81 -1.76
N ARG A 167 -16.55 -9.43 -2.15
CA ARG A 167 -16.77 -10.87 -1.93
C ARG A 167 -15.69 -11.74 -2.58
N ARG A 168 -15.20 -11.36 -3.77
CA ARG A 168 -14.12 -12.07 -4.45
C ARG A 168 -12.80 -11.92 -3.69
N MET A 169 -12.49 -10.72 -3.19
CA MET A 169 -11.31 -10.48 -2.35
C MET A 169 -11.37 -11.28 -1.05
N ILE A 170 -12.53 -11.28 -0.38
CA ILE A 170 -12.75 -12.08 0.82
C ILE A 170 -12.59 -13.58 0.53
N ALA A 171 -13.13 -14.07 -0.58
CA ALA A 171 -12.99 -15.47 -0.98
C ALA A 171 -11.51 -15.86 -1.17
N LEU A 172 -10.71 -15.03 -1.84
CA LEU A 172 -9.26 -15.23 -2.00
C LEU A 172 -8.54 -15.23 -0.65
N ALA A 173 -8.93 -14.36 0.28
CA ALA A 173 -8.36 -14.31 1.62
C ALA A 173 -8.54 -15.64 2.36
N TYR A 174 -9.77 -16.15 2.39
CA TYR A 174 -10.08 -17.44 3.04
C TYR A 174 -9.46 -18.63 2.30
N GLU A 175 -9.46 -18.62 0.97
CA GLU A 175 -8.87 -19.71 0.17
C GLU A 175 -7.36 -19.87 0.44
N HIS A 176 -6.69 -18.75 0.69
CA HIS A 176 -5.23 -18.74 0.87
C HIS A 176 -4.79 -18.50 2.32
N ASP A 177 -5.71 -18.50 3.28
CA ASP A 177 -5.42 -18.26 4.70
C ASP A 177 -4.60 -16.97 4.90
N ILE A 178 -5.10 -15.86 4.34
CA ILE A 178 -4.50 -14.52 4.47
C ILE A 178 -5.47 -13.64 5.28
N PRO A 179 -5.02 -13.01 6.37
CA PRO A 179 -5.87 -12.16 7.18
C PRO A 179 -6.36 -10.93 6.43
N LEU A 180 -7.56 -10.46 6.81
CA LEU A 180 -8.18 -9.25 6.29
C LEU A 180 -7.91 -8.07 7.20
N VAL A 181 -7.72 -6.89 6.63
CA VAL A 181 -7.67 -5.62 7.34
C VAL A 181 -8.59 -4.59 6.66
N ALA A 182 -9.35 -3.85 7.46
CA ALA A 182 -10.15 -2.73 6.97
C ALA A 182 -9.37 -1.43 7.15
N THR A 183 -9.25 -0.67 6.07
CA THR A 183 -8.58 0.63 6.08
C THR A 183 -9.46 1.70 5.45
N ASN A 184 -9.03 2.94 5.58
CA ASN A 184 -9.68 4.09 4.94
C ASN A 184 -8.63 5.14 4.58
N GLU A 185 -8.66 5.64 3.37
CA GLU A 185 -7.81 6.75 2.93
C GLU A 185 -8.40 8.07 3.46
N ALA A 186 -7.66 8.72 4.34
CA ALA A 186 -8.03 10.01 4.89
C ALA A 186 -7.00 11.07 4.47
N PHE A 187 -7.34 11.90 3.50
CA PHE A 187 -6.47 12.96 2.99
C PHE A 187 -6.64 14.29 3.74
N PHE A 188 -7.77 14.52 4.38
CA PHE A 188 -8.09 15.76 5.09
C PHE A 188 -9.02 15.52 6.29
N PRO A 189 -8.98 16.41 7.30
CA PRO A 189 -9.67 16.19 8.58
C PRO A 189 -11.17 16.40 8.53
N SER A 190 -11.69 17.23 7.62
CA SER A 190 -13.10 17.54 7.54
C SER A 190 -13.57 17.65 6.08
N ARG A 191 -14.88 17.46 5.87
CA ARG A 191 -15.48 17.59 4.53
C ARG A 191 -15.33 19.00 3.95
N SER A 192 -15.22 20.03 4.77
CA SER A 192 -15.00 21.40 4.33
C SER A 192 -13.63 21.64 3.69
N ASP A 193 -12.66 20.75 3.96
CA ASP A 193 -11.30 20.88 3.46
C ASP A 193 -11.12 20.25 2.06
N TYR A 194 -12.21 19.66 1.51
CA TYR A 194 -12.19 19.01 0.21
C TYR A 194 -11.77 19.97 -0.93
N GLU A 195 -12.33 21.18 -0.94
CA GLU A 195 -12.02 22.18 -1.99
C GLU A 195 -10.54 22.62 -1.94
N ALA A 196 -9.98 22.72 -0.74
CA ALA A 196 -8.56 23.05 -0.58
C ALA A 196 -7.66 21.91 -1.05
N HIS A 197 -8.06 20.67 -0.80
CA HIS A 197 -7.34 19.48 -1.27
C HIS A 197 -7.44 19.32 -2.80
N ASP A 198 -8.60 19.59 -3.39
CA ASP A 198 -8.81 19.44 -4.83
C ASP A 198 -8.03 20.50 -5.66
N ALA A 199 -7.57 21.56 -5.00
CA ALA A 199 -6.76 22.62 -5.62
C ALA A 199 -5.24 22.34 -5.61
N LEU A 200 -4.78 21.27 -4.92
CA LEU A 200 -3.38 20.86 -4.85
C LEU A 200 -3.02 19.86 -5.94
#